data_aba6a53c21459c9e781c8635684dc52f
#
_entry.id   aba6a53c21459c9e781c8635684dc52f
#
_cell.length_a   1.000
_cell.length_b   1.000
_cell.length_c   1.000
_cell.angle_alpha   90.00
_cell.angle_beta   90.00
_cell.angle_gamma   90.00
#
_symmetry.space_group_name_H-M   'P 1'
#
loop_
_entity.id
_entity.type
_entity.pdbx_description
1 polymer ?
#
loop_
_entity_poly.entity_id
_entity_poly.type
_entity_poly.pdbx_seq_one_letter_code
_entity_poly.pdbx_strand_id
1 'polypeptide(L)'
;MNQSRPLRRTLGGRTARRLTPALLATVIVAGTAACGGSTTAPGTARSTRTVSPGPTESPSASASPRTHESFAASVSAEVERNRQRATKQLAGVQGQGNAVKDVSVTGLPVAKSEQFRSALVRVTNPTDKPAFYAVRVEFVDASGKVLDSVVLGFADAPPGRTVSEHANSRKAAGVKSFPRIAQAERS
;
A
#
# COMPACT_ATOMS: atom_id res chain seq x y z
N MET A 1 34.28 -39.70 42.48
CA MET A 1 34.80 -38.38 42.84
C MET A 1 33.88 -37.35 42.20
N ASN A 2 33.13 -36.68 43.08
CA ASN A 2 32.00 -35.79 42.80
C ASN A 2 32.51 -34.35 42.77
N GLN A 3 32.28 -33.58 41.69
CA GLN A 3 32.51 -32.13 41.70
C GLN A 3 31.33 -31.38 41.09
N SER A 4 30.46 -30.93 41.97
CA SER A 4 29.41 -29.97 41.74
C SER A 4 30.01 -28.59 41.49
N ARG A 5 29.64 -27.91 40.39
CA ARG A 5 29.95 -26.49 40.15
C ARG A 5 28.70 -25.65 40.31
N PRO A 6 28.74 -24.52 41.03
CA PRO A 6 27.61 -23.69 41.29
C PRO A 6 27.28 -22.73 40.15
N LEU A 7 25.96 -22.54 39.90
CA LEU A 7 25.36 -21.56 39.03
C LEU A 7 25.61 -20.13 39.54
N ARG A 8 26.26 -19.29 38.77
CA ARG A 8 26.27 -17.83 38.99
C ARG A 8 25.06 -17.20 38.30
N ARG A 9 24.11 -16.73 39.10
CA ARG A 9 23.05 -15.81 38.71
C ARG A 9 23.67 -14.42 38.56
N THR A 10 23.64 -13.84 37.35
CA THR A 10 23.85 -12.41 37.13
C THR A 10 22.47 -11.74 37.01
N LEU A 11 22.15 -10.97 38.05
CA LEU A 11 21.07 -9.96 38.02
C LEU A 11 21.59 -8.79 37.17
N GLY A 12 21.01 -8.55 36.01
CA GLY A 12 21.29 -7.41 35.12
C GLY A 12 20.07 -6.49 35.02
N GLY A 13 20.23 -5.32 35.55
CA GLY A 13 19.53 -4.09 35.67
C GLY A 13 18.36 -3.78 34.70
N ARG A 14 17.21 -3.45 35.29
CA ARG A 14 16.08 -2.76 34.67
C ARG A 14 16.43 -1.28 34.51
N THR A 15 16.68 -0.84 33.28
CA THR A 15 16.67 0.59 32.95
C THR A 15 15.27 0.95 32.46
N ALA A 16 14.50 1.60 33.32
CA ALA A 16 13.22 2.23 32.99
C ALA A 16 13.49 3.45 32.10
N ARG A 17 13.18 3.38 30.82
CA ARG A 17 13.14 4.54 29.92
C ARG A 17 11.78 5.22 30.06
N ARG A 18 11.81 6.42 30.59
CA ARG A 18 10.66 7.33 30.71
C ARG A 18 10.25 7.78 29.31
N LEU A 19 9.01 7.47 28.92
CA LEU A 19 8.36 7.99 27.74
C LEU A 19 7.80 9.36 28.05
N THR A 20 8.30 10.40 27.39
CA THR A 20 7.71 11.73 27.33
C THR A 20 6.61 11.75 26.27
N PRO A 21 5.38 12.19 26.57
CA PRO A 21 4.35 12.40 25.54
C PRO A 21 4.60 13.73 24.83
N ALA A 22 4.84 13.68 23.53
CA ALA A 22 4.84 14.85 22.65
C ALA A 22 3.39 15.18 22.28
N LEU A 23 2.95 16.36 22.70
CA LEU A 23 1.68 16.98 22.30
C LEU A 23 1.76 17.39 20.83
N LEU A 24 0.97 16.75 19.97
CA LEU A 24 0.74 17.15 18.58
C LEU A 24 -0.41 18.16 18.55
N ALA A 25 -0.10 19.40 18.22
CA ALA A 25 -1.07 20.46 17.95
C ALA A 25 -1.64 20.24 16.53
N THR A 26 -2.95 19.99 16.44
CA THR A 26 -3.72 19.94 15.20
C THR A 26 -4.07 21.35 14.75
N VAL A 27 -3.52 21.80 13.63
CA VAL A 27 -3.94 23.03 12.94
C VAL A 27 -5.07 22.67 11.96
N ILE A 28 -6.28 23.14 12.26
CA ILE A 28 -7.44 23.06 11.36
C ILE A 28 -7.44 24.32 10.50
N VAL A 29 -7.17 24.19 9.21
CA VAL A 29 -7.35 25.26 8.23
C VAL A 29 -8.76 25.12 7.64
N ALA A 30 -9.66 26.01 8.02
CA ALA A 30 -10.98 26.15 7.42
C ALA A 30 -10.86 26.98 6.12
N GLY A 31 -11.00 26.34 4.98
CA GLY A 31 -11.10 26.99 3.67
C GLY A 31 -12.53 27.44 3.40
N THR A 32 -12.78 28.75 3.34
CA THR A 32 -14.05 29.34 2.95
C THR A 32 -14.21 29.36 1.43
N ALA A 33 -15.21 28.69 0.89
CA ALA A 33 -15.63 28.79 -0.50
C ALA A 33 -16.44 30.07 -0.70
N ALA A 34 -15.93 31.02 -1.51
CA ALA A 34 -16.65 32.20 -1.93
C ALA A 34 -17.46 31.90 -3.20
N CYS A 35 -18.80 31.88 -3.08
CA CYS A 35 -19.72 31.94 -4.20
C CYS A 35 -19.79 33.40 -4.71
N GLY A 36 -19.30 33.65 -5.92
CA GLY A 36 -19.46 34.92 -6.63
C GLY A 36 -20.78 34.94 -7.39
N GLY A 37 -21.68 35.81 -6.96
CA GLY A 37 -22.99 36.07 -7.60
C GLY A 37 -22.89 36.83 -8.90
N SER A 38 -23.75 36.48 -9.85
CA SER A 38 -23.99 37.16 -11.13
C SER A 38 -24.85 38.40 -10.91
N THR A 39 -24.35 39.56 -11.29
CA THR A 39 -25.21 40.77 -11.46
C THR A 39 -25.35 41.07 -12.94
N THR A 40 -26.60 41.12 -13.35
CA THR A 40 -27.09 41.55 -14.68
C THR A 40 -27.09 43.07 -14.77
N ALA A 41 -26.59 43.64 -15.85
CA ALA A 41 -26.95 44.98 -16.30
C ALA A 41 -26.92 45.06 -17.84
N PRO A 42 -27.92 45.74 -18.45
CA PRO A 42 -28.06 45.81 -19.90
C PRO A 42 -27.35 47.01 -20.48
N GLY A 43 -26.63 46.82 -21.56
CA GLY A 43 -25.98 47.91 -22.32
C GLY A 43 -25.90 47.60 -23.80
N THR A 44 -26.70 48.33 -24.55
CA THR A 44 -26.82 48.38 -26.01
C THR A 44 -25.54 48.88 -26.68
N ALA A 45 -24.99 48.13 -27.64
CA ALA A 45 -24.29 48.72 -28.77
C ALA A 45 -24.10 47.72 -29.92
N ARG A 46 -24.68 48.09 -31.03
CA ARG A 46 -24.72 47.47 -32.33
C ARG A 46 -23.34 47.64 -32.99
N SER A 47 -22.68 46.56 -33.37
CA SER A 47 -21.58 46.64 -34.36
C SER A 47 -21.59 45.37 -35.19
N THR A 48 -22.05 45.52 -36.42
CA THR A 48 -21.97 44.52 -37.48
C THR A 48 -20.53 44.30 -37.88
N ARG A 49 -19.97 43.14 -37.62
CA ARG A 49 -18.76 42.66 -38.24
C ARG A 49 -19.01 41.26 -38.77
N THR A 50 -19.02 41.18 -40.10
CA THR A 50 -19.07 39.93 -40.85
C THR A 50 -17.80 39.17 -40.53
N VAL A 51 -17.93 38.01 -39.86
CA VAL A 51 -16.81 37.07 -39.61
C VAL A 51 -17.02 35.86 -40.48
N SER A 52 -16.05 35.60 -41.32
CA SER A 52 -15.89 34.41 -42.15
C SER A 52 -15.94 33.15 -41.32
N PRO A 53 -16.57 32.04 -41.77
CA PRO A 53 -16.59 30.79 -41.02
C PRO A 53 -15.17 30.19 -41.02
N GLY A 54 -14.52 30.23 -39.83
CA GLY A 54 -13.33 29.45 -39.53
C GLY A 54 -13.67 27.96 -39.36
N PRO A 55 -12.66 27.08 -39.47
CA PRO A 55 -12.87 25.66 -39.42
C PRO A 55 -13.51 25.26 -38.07
N THR A 56 -14.56 24.46 -38.15
CA THR A 56 -15.30 23.88 -37.04
C THR A 56 -14.34 23.00 -36.24
N GLU A 57 -13.92 23.47 -35.08
CA GLU A 57 -13.28 22.62 -34.09
C GLU A 57 -14.30 21.53 -33.68
N SER A 58 -13.95 20.30 -33.95
CA SER A 58 -14.67 19.13 -33.44
C SER A 58 -14.77 19.23 -31.92
N PRO A 59 -15.98 19.05 -31.35
CA PRO A 59 -16.08 19.03 -29.88
C PRO A 59 -15.19 17.95 -29.33
N SER A 60 -14.19 18.34 -28.57
CA SER A 60 -13.37 17.45 -27.76
C SER A 60 -14.34 16.61 -26.93
N ALA A 61 -14.37 15.32 -27.14
CA ALA A 61 -15.25 14.42 -26.40
C ALA A 61 -14.95 14.57 -24.91
N SER A 62 -15.83 15.27 -24.20
CA SER A 62 -15.80 15.35 -22.73
C SER A 62 -15.87 13.91 -22.21
N ALA A 63 -14.75 13.42 -21.66
CA ALA A 63 -14.72 12.12 -21.02
C ALA A 63 -15.79 12.12 -19.93
N SER A 64 -16.80 11.27 -20.08
CA SER A 64 -17.86 11.11 -19.07
C SER A 64 -17.24 10.86 -17.70
N PRO A 65 -17.71 11.51 -16.62
CA PRO A 65 -17.19 11.27 -15.30
C PRO A 65 -17.30 9.79 -14.95
N ARG A 66 -16.17 9.19 -14.52
CA ARG A 66 -16.14 7.77 -14.16
C ARG A 66 -17.06 7.52 -12.98
N THR A 67 -17.95 6.54 -13.10
CA THR A 67 -18.80 6.11 -12.00
C THR A 67 -17.95 5.43 -10.91
N HIS A 68 -18.46 5.41 -9.67
CA HIS A 68 -17.78 4.73 -8.56
C HIS A 68 -17.51 3.26 -8.86
N GLU A 69 -18.42 2.58 -9.55
CA GLU A 69 -18.29 1.18 -9.95
C GLU A 69 -17.20 0.98 -11.02
N SER A 70 -17.14 1.86 -12.03
CA SER A 70 -16.09 1.78 -13.07
C SER A 70 -14.70 2.06 -12.49
N PHE A 71 -14.60 2.92 -11.48
CA PHE A 71 -13.35 3.16 -10.77
C PHE A 71 -12.94 1.93 -9.95
N ALA A 72 -13.84 1.36 -9.15
CA ALA A 72 -13.58 0.15 -8.36
C ALA A 72 -13.16 -1.04 -9.24
N ALA A 73 -13.83 -1.23 -10.38
CA ALA A 73 -13.45 -2.26 -11.36
C ALA A 73 -12.06 -2.04 -11.94
N SER A 74 -11.69 -0.78 -12.24
CA SER A 74 -10.35 -0.45 -12.75
C SER A 74 -9.26 -0.76 -11.74
N VAL A 75 -9.45 -0.38 -10.47
CA VAL A 75 -8.50 -0.66 -9.38
C VAL A 75 -8.34 -2.17 -9.17
N SER A 76 -9.46 -2.92 -9.14
CA SER A 76 -9.41 -4.38 -8.98
C SER A 76 -8.67 -5.07 -10.13
N ALA A 77 -8.89 -4.61 -11.37
CA ALA A 77 -8.20 -5.15 -12.55
C ALA A 77 -6.69 -4.83 -12.51
N GLU A 78 -6.30 -3.67 -12.00
CA GLU A 78 -4.89 -3.29 -11.85
C GLU A 78 -4.19 -4.14 -10.79
N VAL A 79 -4.79 -4.30 -9.62
CA VAL A 79 -4.28 -5.18 -8.56
C VAL A 79 -4.08 -6.60 -9.07
N GLU A 80 -5.04 -7.13 -9.83
CA GLU A 80 -4.93 -8.48 -10.40
C GLU A 80 -3.80 -8.58 -11.45
N ARG A 81 -3.63 -7.58 -12.32
CA ARG A 81 -2.50 -7.54 -13.28
C ARG A 81 -1.16 -7.53 -12.55
N ASN A 82 -1.03 -6.71 -11.51
CA ASN A 82 0.20 -6.63 -10.70
C ASN A 82 0.48 -7.97 -10.00
N ARG A 83 -0.55 -8.64 -9.48
CA ARG A 83 -0.44 -9.97 -8.87
C ARG A 83 0.03 -11.03 -9.88
N GLN A 84 -0.52 -11.03 -11.08
CA GLN A 84 -0.12 -11.95 -12.16
C GLN A 84 1.32 -11.70 -12.60
N ARG A 85 1.72 -10.43 -12.76
CA ARG A 85 3.11 -10.07 -13.06
C ARG A 85 4.04 -10.56 -11.97
N ALA A 86 3.70 -10.31 -10.70
CA ALA A 86 4.47 -10.76 -9.56
C ALA A 86 4.60 -12.29 -9.49
N THR A 87 3.51 -13.01 -9.76
CA THR A 87 3.52 -14.48 -9.79
C THR A 87 4.49 -15.01 -10.85
N LYS A 88 4.46 -14.43 -12.06
CA LYS A 88 5.38 -14.80 -13.15
C LYS A 88 6.83 -14.51 -12.78
N GLN A 89 7.10 -13.34 -12.18
CA GLN A 89 8.45 -12.94 -11.77
C GLN A 89 9.00 -13.90 -10.71
N LEU A 90 8.22 -14.20 -9.67
CA LEU A 90 8.64 -15.09 -8.58
C LEU A 90 8.81 -16.56 -9.01
N ALA A 91 8.19 -17.00 -10.10
CA ALA A 91 8.35 -18.36 -10.61
C ALA A 91 9.79 -18.67 -11.06
N GLY A 92 10.55 -17.64 -11.49
CA GLY A 92 11.97 -17.77 -11.88
C GLY A 92 12.98 -17.52 -10.78
N VAL A 93 12.52 -17.15 -9.57
CA VAL A 93 13.40 -16.74 -8.47
C VAL A 93 13.93 -17.95 -7.71
N GLN A 94 15.25 -18.05 -7.60
CA GLN A 94 15.92 -19.02 -6.73
C GLN A 94 16.04 -18.46 -5.31
N GLY A 95 15.67 -19.26 -4.30
CA GLY A 95 15.74 -18.85 -2.90
C GLY A 95 14.77 -17.73 -2.52
N GLN A 96 15.23 -16.75 -1.75
CA GLN A 96 14.40 -15.67 -1.24
C GLN A 96 14.29 -14.46 -2.18
N GLY A 97 15.07 -14.39 -3.24
CA GLY A 97 15.12 -13.25 -4.16
C GLY A 97 16.04 -12.11 -3.71
N ASN A 98 16.11 -11.05 -4.54
CA ASN A 98 17.08 -9.96 -4.37
C ASN A 98 16.61 -8.82 -3.46
N ALA A 99 15.32 -8.77 -3.10
CA ALA A 99 14.69 -7.63 -2.44
C ALA A 99 14.12 -7.93 -1.04
N VAL A 100 14.45 -9.06 -0.42
CA VAL A 100 13.92 -9.42 0.92
C VAL A 100 14.26 -8.37 1.98
N LYS A 101 15.41 -7.73 1.88
CA LYS A 101 15.86 -6.68 2.81
C LYS A 101 15.04 -5.38 2.69
N ASP A 102 14.42 -5.17 1.54
CA ASP A 102 13.62 -3.99 1.24
C ASP A 102 12.17 -4.13 1.73
N VAL A 103 11.79 -5.34 2.20
CA VAL A 103 10.40 -5.68 2.53
C VAL A 103 10.25 -6.03 4.00
N SER A 104 9.20 -5.52 4.61
CA SER A 104 8.78 -5.90 5.96
C SER A 104 7.33 -6.33 5.99
N VAL A 105 6.98 -7.24 6.91
CA VAL A 105 5.60 -7.69 7.12
C VAL A 105 5.23 -7.62 8.59
N THR A 106 4.02 -7.15 8.87
CA THR A 106 3.47 -7.07 10.22
C THR A 106 2.08 -7.69 10.21
N GLY A 107 1.85 -8.70 11.05
CA GLY A 107 0.52 -9.27 11.24
C GLY A 107 -0.42 -8.26 11.87
N LEU A 108 -1.63 -8.17 11.35
CA LEU A 108 -2.66 -7.30 11.91
C LEU A 108 -3.49 -8.06 12.94
N PRO A 109 -4.02 -7.36 13.99
CA PRO A 109 -4.96 -7.95 14.94
C PRO A 109 -6.18 -8.51 14.20
N VAL A 110 -6.70 -9.61 14.70
CA VAL A 110 -7.92 -10.24 14.17
C VAL A 110 -9.10 -9.75 14.97
N ALA A 111 -10.05 -9.09 14.31
CA ALA A 111 -11.37 -8.89 14.87
C ALA A 111 -12.11 -10.25 14.86
N LYS A 112 -12.94 -10.52 15.87
CA LYS A 112 -13.69 -11.79 15.98
C LYS A 112 -14.62 -12.08 14.79
N SER A 113 -14.95 -11.07 14.01
CA SER A 113 -15.80 -11.13 12.81
C SER A 113 -15.04 -11.30 11.49
N GLU A 114 -13.71 -11.29 11.51
CA GLU A 114 -12.93 -11.37 10.27
C GLU A 114 -12.83 -12.80 9.76
N GLN A 115 -13.23 -12.98 8.51
CA GLN A 115 -13.15 -14.25 7.79
C GLN A 115 -11.79 -14.47 7.10
N PHE A 116 -10.79 -13.65 7.44
CA PHE A 116 -9.45 -13.73 6.86
C PHE A 116 -8.39 -13.24 7.85
N ARG A 117 -7.17 -13.70 7.65
CA ARG A 117 -5.98 -13.14 8.30
C ARG A 117 -5.37 -12.08 7.43
N SER A 118 -5.01 -10.94 8.02
CA SER A 118 -4.37 -9.84 7.32
C SER A 118 -2.96 -9.58 7.84
N ALA A 119 -2.11 -9.19 6.94
CA ALA A 119 -0.78 -8.66 7.24
C ALA A 119 -0.51 -7.42 6.41
N LEU A 120 0.08 -6.41 7.02
CA LEU A 120 0.54 -5.22 6.33
C LEU A 120 1.96 -5.48 5.81
N VAL A 121 2.12 -5.44 4.50
CA VAL A 121 3.40 -5.56 3.81
C VAL A 121 3.86 -4.17 3.40
N ARG A 122 5.10 -3.83 3.75
CA ARG A 122 5.74 -2.57 3.38
C ARG A 122 6.96 -2.86 2.54
N VAL A 123 7.08 -2.15 1.42
CA VAL A 123 8.24 -2.19 0.52
C VAL A 123 8.88 -0.81 0.53
N THR A 124 10.16 -0.74 0.85
CA THR A 124 10.95 0.48 0.74
C THR A 124 11.90 0.34 -0.44
N ASN A 125 11.75 1.20 -1.45
CA ASN A 125 12.64 1.18 -2.60
C ASN A 125 13.93 1.96 -2.30
N PRO A 126 15.08 1.30 -2.12
CA PRO A 126 16.33 1.98 -1.80
C PRO A 126 17.05 2.53 -3.04
N THR A 127 16.51 2.31 -4.24
CA THR A 127 17.14 2.74 -5.49
C THR A 127 16.77 4.17 -5.87
N ASP A 128 17.41 4.70 -6.87
CA ASP A 128 17.19 6.04 -7.44
C ASP A 128 16.10 6.08 -8.53
N LYS A 129 15.52 4.93 -8.86
CA LYS A 129 14.49 4.79 -9.91
C LYS A 129 13.25 4.08 -9.37
N PRO A 130 12.06 4.35 -9.95
CA PRO A 130 10.88 3.55 -9.67
C PRO A 130 11.14 2.08 -10.01
N ALA A 131 10.65 1.16 -9.19
CA ALA A 131 10.86 -0.26 -9.38
C ALA A 131 9.57 -1.05 -9.11
N PHE A 132 9.43 -2.19 -9.78
CA PHE A 132 8.38 -3.14 -9.48
C PHE A 132 8.90 -4.16 -8.45
N TYR A 133 8.06 -4.47 -7.45
CA TYR A 133 8.37 -5.50 -6.46
C TYR A 133 7.34 -6.62 -6.53
N ALA A 134 7.82 -7.84 -6.63
CA ALA A 134 7.04 -9.06 -6.46
C ALA A 134 7.34 -9.64 -5.08
N VAL A 135 6.30 -9.83 -4.25
CA VAL A 135 6.47 -10.30 -2.87
C VAL A 135 5.56 -11.49 -2.61
N ARG A 136 6.13 -12.59 -2.07
CA ARG A 136 5.38 -13.73 -1.56
C ARG A 136 5.38 -13.71 -0.05
N VAL A 137 4.18 -13.63 0.52
CA VAL A 137 3.93 -13.70 1.96
C VAL A 137 3.36 -15.06 2.29
N GLU A 138 3.92 -15.74 3.26
CA GLU A 138 3.38 -16.97 3.83
C GLU A 138 2.78 -16.71 5.19
N PHE A 139 1.60 -17.28 5.43
CA PHE A 139 1.00 -17.39 6.76
C PHE A 139 1.32 -18.77 7.32
N VAL A 140 2.08 -18.80 8.41
CA VAL A 140 2.53 -20.04 9.03
C VAL A 140 1.90 -20.21 10.42
N ASP A 141 1.70 -21.44 10.85
CA ASP A 141 1.29 -21.75 12.23
C ASP A 141 2.48 -21.68 13.22
N ALA A 142 2.21 -21.99 14.49
CA ALA A 142 3.25 -21.97 15.52
C ALA A 142 4.36 -23.03 15.32
N SER A 143 4.13 -24.05 14.50
CA SER A 143 5.12 -25.07 14.14
C SER A 143 5.96 -24.69 12.92
N GLY A 144 5.61 -23.56 12.25
CA GLY A 144 6.24 -23.13 11.00
C GLY A 144 5.63 -23.74 9.74
N LYS A 145 4.56 -24.53 9.86
CA LYS A 145 3.85 -25.10 8.71
C LYS A 145 3.12 -23.99 7.95
N VAL A 146 3.26 -23.97 6.64
CA VAL A 146 2.58 -23.01 5.76
C VAL A 146 1.08 -23.36 5.67
N LEU A 147 0.24 -22.41 6.07
CA LEU A 147 -1.23 -22.50 5.97
C LEU A 147 -1.73 -21.92 4.65
N ASP A 148 -1.12 -20.80 4.21
CA ASP A 148 -1.45 -20.13 2.95
C ASP A 148 -0.27 -19.30 2.45
N SER A 149 -0.32 -18.98 1.16
CA SER A 149 0.67 -18.13 0.49
C SER A 149 -0.04 -17.10 -0.38
N VAL A 150 0.28 -15.82 -0.20
CA VAL A 150 -0.30 -14.69 -0.91
C VAL A 150 0.80 -13.99 -1.70
N VAL A 151 0.55 -13.69 -2.98
CA VAL A 151 1.47 -12.93 -3.83
C VAL A 151 0.92 -11.53 -4.02
N LEU A 152 1.79 -10.53 -3.80
CA LEU A 152 1.54 -9.11 -4.03
C LEU A 152 2.48 -8.58 -5.11
N GLY A 153 2.00 -7.61 -5.88
CA GLY A 153 2.81 -6.90 -6.88
C GLY A 153 2.69 -5.40 -6.67
N PHE A 154 3.78 -4.77 -6.27
CA PHE A 154 3.87 -3.33 -6.09
C PHE A 154 4.41 -2.70 -7.38
N ALA A 155 3.52 -2.04 -8.13
CA ALA A 155 3.93 -1.29 -9.31
C ALA A 155 4.55 0.05 -8.92
N ASP A 156 5.58 0.44 -9.67
CA ASP A 156 6.18 1.77 -9.63
C ASP A 156 6.48 2.30 -8.22
N ALA A 157 7.03 1.43 -7.35
CA ALA A 157 7.47 1.84 -6.02
C ALA A 157 8.49 2.99 -6.16
N PRO A 158 8.16 4.23 -5.69
CA PRO A 158 8.99 5.39 -5.95
C PRO A 158 10.35 5.30 -5.24
N PRO A 159 11.41 5.91 -5.80
CA PRO A 159 12.75 5.90 -5.20
C PRO A 159 12.75 6.52 -3.79
N GLY A 160 13.44 5.88 -2.86
CA GLY A 160 13.56 6.30 -1.47
C GLY A 160 12.25 6.31 -0.67
N ARG A 161 11.15 5.79 -1.22
CA ARG A 161 9.82 5.79 -0.58
C ARG A 161 9.41 4.41 -0.14
N THR A 162 8.49 4.39 0.84
CA THR A 162 7.82 3.18 1.29
C THR A 162 6.38 3.15 0.78
N VAL A 163 6.01 2.06 0.13
CA VAL A 163 4.64 1.73 -0.27
C VAL A 163 4.14 0.55 0.56
N SER A 164 2.83 0.40 0.71
CA SER A 164 2.27 -0.68 1.53
C SER A 164 0.98 -1.23 0.94
N GLU A 165 0.79 -2.55 1.11
CA GLU A 165 -0.42 -3.28 0.74
C GLU A 165 -0.77 -4.33 1.80
N HIS A 166 -2.01 -4.79 1.81
CA HIS A 166 -2.48 -5.86 2.69
C HIS A 166 -2.41 -7.22 2.00
N ALA A 167 -1.70 -8.16 2.62
CA ALA A 167 -1.81 -9.58 2.30
C ALA A 167 -2.96 -10.17 3.11
N ASN A 168 -3.99 -10.68 2.43
CA ASN A 168 -5.17 -11.27 3.05
C ASN A 168 -5.26 -12.76 2.74
N SER A 169 -5.35 -13.60 3.77
CA SER A 169 -5.50 -15.05 3.66
C SER A 169 -6.82 -15.51 4.26
N ARG A 170 -7.65 -16.16 3.47
CA ARG A 170 -8.87 -16.85 3.95
C ARG A 170 -8.55 -18.22 4.54
N LYS A 171 -7.52 -18.91 4.03
CA LYS A 171 -7.14 -20.25 4.52
C LYS A 171 -6.51 -20.22 5.90
N ALA A 172 -5.88 -19.09 6.28
CA ALA A 172 -5.35 -18.90 7.62
C ALA A 172 -6.37 -18.27 8.61
N ALA A 173 -7.63 -18.07 8.18
CA ALA A 173 -8.70 -17.58 9.04
C ALA A 173 -8.98 -18.55 10.20
N GLY A 174 -9.30 -18.00 11.37
CA GLY A 174 -9.62 -18.81 12.56
C GLY A 174 -8.43 -19.52 13.22
N VAL A 175 -7.24 -19.50 12.61
CA VAL A 175 -6.01 -20.12 13.13
C VAL A 175 -5.04 -19.06 13.59
N LYS A 176 -4.36 -19.30 14.74
CA LYS A 176 -3.24 -18.44 15.14
C LYS A 176 -2.11 -18.62 14.12
N SER A 177 -1.87 -17.61 13.33
CA SER A 177 -0.86 -17.64 12.27
C SER A 177 0.02 -16.41 12.30
N PHE A 178 1.24 -16.55 11.76
CA PHE A 178 2.27 -15.54 11.70
C PHE A 178 2.63 -15.32 10.24
N PRO A 179 2.60 -14.06 9.73
CA PRO A 179 3.04 -13.77 8.39
C PRO A 179 4.58 -13.71 8.35
N ARG A 180 5.16 -14.22 7.26
CA ARG A 180 6.58 -14.06 6.94
C ARG A 180 6.78 -13.77 5.45
N ILE A 181 7.86 -13.08 5.10
CA ILE A 181 8.28 -12.93 3.72
C ILE A 181 8.98 -14.21 3.29
N ALA A 182 8.42 -14.90 2.31
CA ALA A 182 9.03 -16.10 1.73
C ALA A 182 9.96 -15.75 0.57
N GLN A 183 9.52 -14.83 -0.31
CA GLN A 183 10.32 -14.35 -1.43
C GLN A 183 10.01 -12.87 -1.68
N ALA A 184 11.02 -12.11 -2.11
CA ALA A 184 10.85 -10.78 -2.63
C ALA A 184 11.86 -10.50 -3.75
N GLU A 185 11.36 -10.06 -4.89
CA GLU A 185 12.16 -9.77 -6.08
C GLU A 185 11.83 -8.39 -6.62
N ARG A 186 12.88 -7.63 -6.94
CA ARG A 186 12.78 -6.30 -7.55
C ARG A 186 13.25 -6.37 -9.01
N SER A 187 12.53 -5.70 -9.92
CA SER A 187 12.86 -5.53 -11.34
C SER A 187 12.71 -4.08 -11.78
#